data_01aaae7f9450286722d55a88b368ea24
#
_entry.id   01aaae7f9450286722d55a88b368ea24
#
_cell.length_a   1.000
_cell.length_b   1.000
_cell.length_c   1.000
_cell.angle_alpha   90.00
_cell.angle_beta   90.00
_cell.angle_gamma   90.00
#
_symmetry.space_group_name_H-M   'P 1'
#
loop_
_entity.id
_entity.type
_entity.pdbx_description
1 polymer ?
#
loop_
_entity_poly.entity_id
_entity_poly.type
_entity_poly.pdbx_seq_one_letter_code
_entity_poly.pdbx_strand_id
1 'polypeptide(L)'
;MIKQREEGNMEFSEVINKRRTSREWTDREVDFEVIKRIIEAGMKAPSWDHYRNWQFIVLHTREEKENAFSYAKYIAEKFDTGKYENRKLNLAQEMYAYAMPRQYTMLVDCPYVIVPLFKCSRLNAEWVSKLNPLTTAWCVAENIMLAVINEGLGYSLRIPLNKEHNIVLEKLGVPHGWMTPCFIGVGYPKEDERVLEQYDSSPDGHIRMGGWK
;
A
#
# COMPACT_ATOMS: atom_id res chain seq x y z
N MET A 1 30.07 -12.23 13.01
CA MET A 1 29.32 -12.10 14.28
C MET A 1 27.85 -11.96 13.92
N ILE A 2 27.08 -13.03 14.07
CA ILE A 2 25.62 -13.01 13.89
C ILE A 2 25.07 -12.35 15.17
N LYS A 3 24.54 -11.11 15.03
CA LYS A 3 23.81 -10.47 16.12
C LYS A 3 22.65 -11.40 16.52
N GLN A 4 22.53 -11.65 17.82
CA GLN A 4 21.34 -12.32 18.37
C GLN A 4 20.09 -11.61 17.84
N ARG A 5 19.12 -12.41 17.34
CA ARG A 5 17.79 -11.91 16.95
C ARG A 5 17.16 -11.27 18.19
N GLU A 6 16.74 -10.04 18.06
CA GLU A 6 15.82 -9.43 19.03
C GLU A 6 14.50 -10.22 18.94
N GLU A 7 13.95 -10.58 20.08
CA GLU A 7 12.64 -11.23 20.18
C GLU A 7 11.60 -10.33 19.49
N GLY A 8 11.04 -10.77 18.35
CA GLY A 8 10.02 -10.03 17.58
C GLY A 8 10.16 -10.09 16.07
N ASN A 9 11.31 -10.44 15.51
CA ASN A 9 11.48 -10.51 14.06
C ASN A 9 10.97 -11.84 13.49
N MET A 10 10.02 -11.75 12.54
CA MET A 10 9.51 -12.90 11.79
C MET A 10 10.55 -13.43 10.80
N GLU A 11 10.47 -14.73 10.47
CA GLU A 11 11.21 -15.25 9.32
C GLU A 11 10.67 -14.66 8.02
N PHE A 12 11.55 -14.45 7.04
CA PHE A 12 11.16 -13.81 5.76
C PHE A 12 10.00 -14.53 5.06
N SER A 13 10.02 -15.88 5.06
CA SER A 13 8.93 -16.68 4.50
C SER A 13 7.60 -16.47 5.24
N GLU A 14 7.65 -16.27 6.55
CA GLU A 14 6.48 -15.98 7.36
C GLU A 14 5.91 -14.60 7.03
N VAL A 15 6.76 -13.58 6.89
CA VAL A 15 6.36 -12.22 6.48
C VAL A 15 5.64 -12.26 5.14
N ILE A 16 6.22 -12.94 4.14
CA ILE A 16 5.63 -13.07 2.80
C ILE A 16 4.27 -13.77 2.87
N ASN A 17 4.16 -14.86 3.62
CA ASN A 17 2.91 -15.63 3.71
C ASN A 17 1.81 -14.90 4.50
N LYS A 18 2.17 -14.09 5.50
CA LYS A 18 1.23 -13.26 6.27
C LYS A 18 0.80 -11.99 5.55
N ARG A 19 1.54 -11.55 4.52
CA ARG A 19 1.29 -10.32 3.80
C ARG A 19 -0.08 -10.32 3.15
N ARG A 20 -0.94 -9.42 3.60
CA ARG A 20 -2.28 -9.16 3.03
C ARG A 20 -2.70 -7.72 3.29
N THR A 21 -3.66 -7.23 2.54
CA THR A 21 -4.26 -5.91 2.76
C THR A 21 -5.33 -6.00 3.86
N SER A 22 -5.13 -5.28 4.97
CA SER A 22 -6.12 -5.09 6.03
C SER A 22 -6.96 -3.85 5.76
N ARG A 23 -8.22 -3.88 6.20
CA ARG A 23 -9.19 -2.80 5.95
C ARG A 23 -9.96 -2.37 7.17
N GLU A 24 -9.81 -3.11 8.27
CA GLU A 24 -10.49 -2.86 9.54
C GLU A 24 -9.47 -2.84 10.67
N TRP A 25 -9.56 -1.81 11.52
CA TRP A 25 -8.52 -1.49 12.48
C TRP A 25 -9.04 -1.51 13.91
N THR A 26 -8.16 -1.84 14.85
CA THR A 26 -8.39 -1.59 16.27
C THR A 26 -8.01 -0.16 16.60
N ASP A 27 -8.45 0.33 17.78
CA ASP A 27 -8.06 1.65 18.29
C ASP A 27 -6.67 1.66 18.96
N ARG A 28 -5.91 0.57 18.84
CA ARG A 28 -4.59 0.46 19.42
C ARG A 28 -3.62 1.42 18.73
N GLU A 29 -2.97 2.25 19.52
CA GLU A 29 -1.94 3.18 19.03
C GLU A 29 -0.70 2.44 18.53
N VAL A 30 -0.03 3.03 17.54
CA VAL A 30 1.27 2.59 17.02
C VAL A 30 2.30 3.66 17.40
N ASP A 31 3.42 3.24 17.99
CA ASP A 31 4.53 4.14 18.29
C ASP A 31 5.13 4.69 17.00
N PHE A 32 5.39 5.99 16.96
CA PHE A 32 5.97 6.65 15.78
C PHE A 32 7.38 6.14 15.45
N GLU A 33 8.14 5.64 16.43
CA GLU A 33 9.44 5.01 16.18
C GLU A 33 9.32 3.72 15.35
N VAL A 34 8.19 2.99 15.46
CA VAL A 34 7.87 1.86 14.58
C VAL A 34 7.69 2.34 13.14
N ILE A 35 6.94 3.43 12.95
CA ILE A 35 6.74 4.03 11.61
C ILE A 35 8.08 4.45 10.97
N LYS A 36 8.99 5.01 11.77
CA LYS A 36 10.33 5.37 11.29
C LYS A 36 11.13 4.15 10.83
N ARG A 37 11.11 3.05 11.60
CA ARG A 37 11.77 1.78 11.19
C ARG A 37 11.18 1.21 9.91
N ILE A 38 9.87 1.25 9.77
CA ILE A 38 9.17 0.82 8.55
C ILE A 38 9.60 1.65 7.33
N ILE A 39 9.67 2.97 7.47
CA ILE A 39 10.14 3.88 6.41
C ILE A 39 11.61 3.61 6.10
N GLU A 40 12.45 3.41 7.11
CA GLU A 40 13.87 3.07 6.92
C GLU A 40 14.04 1.78 6.10
N ALA A 41 13.24 0.74 6.38
CA ALA A 41 13.23 -0.48 5.58
C ALA A 41 12.83 -0.20 4.11
N GLY A 42 11.84 0.66 3.90
CA GLY A 42 11.46 1.15 2.57
C GLY A 42 12.64 1.79 1.83
N MET A 43 13.41 2.63 2.51
CA MET A 43 14.56 3.35 1.93
C MET A 43 15.73 2.43 1.57
N LYS A 44 15.71 1.15 1.96
CA LYS A 44 16.70 0.13 1.56
C LYS A 44 16.39 -0.50 0.20
N ALA A 45 15.28 -0.14 -0.43
CA ALA A 45 14.92 -0.61 -1.76
C ALA A 45 15.96 -0.18 -2.82
N PRO A 46 16.13 -0.95 -3.90
CA PRO A 46 16.92 -0.51 -5.04
C PRO A 46 16.28 0.73 -5.65
N SER A 47 17.11 1.68 -6.08
CA SER A 47 16.63 2.88 -6.78
C SER A 47 17.32 3.02 -8.13
N TRP A 48 16.54 3.41 -9.14
CA TRP A 48 17.07 3.69 -10.47
C TRP A 48 18.16 4.76 -10.39
N ASP A 49 19.31 4.50 -11.03
CA ASP A 49 20.50 5.35 -11.03
C ASP A 49 20.97 5.81 -9.63
N HIS A 50 20.62 5.11 -8.59
CA HIS A 50 20.92 5.46 -7.20
C HIS A 50 20.45 6.86 -6.77
N TYR A 51 19.46 7.45 -7.46
CA TYR A 51 19.00 8.80 -7.19
C TYR A 51 18.38 8.98 -5.82
N ARG A 52 17.74 7.94 -5.23
CA ARG A 52 17.10 7.97 -3.91
C ARG A 52 16.22 9.21 -3.70
N ASN A 53 15.54 9.63 -4.77
CA ASN A 53 14.68 10.82 -4.78
C ASN A 53 13.31 10.51 -4.20
N TRP A 54 13.26 10.15 -2.93
CA TRP A 54 12.04 9.88 -2.19
C TRP A 54 11.84 10.83 -1.02
N GLN A 55 10.59 11.07 -0.68
CA GLN A 55 10.12 11.71 0.52
C GLN A 55 8.91 10.95 1.04
N PHE A 56 8.57 11.14 2.29
CA PHE A 56 7.42 10.47 2.89
C PHE A 56 6.61 11.50 3.66
N ILE A 57 5.30 11.59 3.34
CA ILE A 57 4.35 12.30 4.20
C ILE A 57 3.68 11.24 5.06
N VAL A 58 3.63 11.50 6.37
CA VAL A 58 2.95 10.62 7.33
C VAL A 58 1.77 11.40 7.90
N LEU A 59 0.56 10.88 7.68
CA LEU A 59 -0.67 11.43 8.21
C LEU A 59 -1.07 10.64 9.45
N HIS A 60 -1.37 11.34 10.54
CA HIS A 60 -1.70 10.71 11.82
C HIS A 60 -3.09 11.10 12.31
N THR A 61 -3.42 12.40 12.30
CA THR A 61 -4.70 12.85 12.80
C THR A 61 -5.84 12.48 11.84
N ARG A 62 -7.03 12.28 12.40
CA ARG A 62 -8.23 12.02 11.61
C ARG A 62 -8.51 13.15 10.62
N GLU A 63 -8.34 14.40 11.06
CA GLU A 63 -8.56 15.59 10.24
C GLU A 63 -7.65 15.62 9.00
N GLU A 64 -6.34 15.37 9.17
CA GLU A 64 -5.38 15.27 8.06
C GLU A 64 -5.81 14.23 7.03
N LYS A 65 -6.20 13.03 7.50
CA LYS A 65 -6.61 11.91 6.65
C LYS A 65 -7.94 12.20 5.94
N GLU A 66 -8.94 12.73 6.63
CA GLU A 66 -10.22 13.11 6.03
C GLU A 66 -10.06 14.20 4.99
N ASN A 67 -9.23 15.20 5.24
CA ASN A 67 -8.91 16.24 4.27
C ASN A 67 -8.24 15.63 3.03
N ALA A 68 -7.16 14.86 3.20
CA ALA A 68 -6.41 14.28 2.10
C ALA A 68 -7.29 13.35 1.24
N PHE A 69 -8.08 12.47 1.85
CA PHE A 69 -8.78 11.38 1.16
C PHE A 69 -10.27 11.64 0.88
N SER A 70 -10.70 12.90 0.86
CA SER A 70 -12.11 13.26 0.57
C SER A 70 -12.61 12.75 -0.79
N TYR A 71 -11.73 12.60 -1.80
CA TYR A 71 -12.11 12.02 -3.07
C TYR A 71 -12.30 10.51 -3.00
N ALA A 72 -11.50 9.81 -2.18
CA ALA A 72 -11.71 8.38 -1.90
C ALA A 72 -13.07 8.14 -1.23
N LYS A 73 -13.48 9.04 -0.31
CA LYS A 73 -14.82 9.03 0.29
C LYS A 73 -15.91 9.09 -0.77
N TYR A 74 -15.83 10.07 -1.65
CA TYR A 74 -16.80 10.23 -2.74
C TYR A 74 -16.90 8.98 -3.64
N ILE A 75 -15.78 8.32 -3.95
CA ILE A 75 -15.77 7.09 -4.75
C ILE A 75 -16.41 5.92 -3.98
N ALA A 76 -16.07 5.76 -2.70
CA ALA A 76 -16.59 4.67 -1.87
C ALA A 76 -18.12 4.80 -1.68
N GLU A 77 -18.61 6.03 -1.43
CA GLU A 77 -20.06 6.30 -1.25
C GLU A 77 -20.86 6.09 -2.54
N LYS A 78 -20.26 6.28 -3.70
CA LYS A 78 -20.91 6.05 -5.01
C LYS A 78 -20.83 4.62 -5.50
N PHE A 79 -20.10 3.76 -4.81
CA PHE A 79 -19.97 2.38 -5.22
C PHE A 79 -21.29 1.62 -4.97
N ASP A 80 -21.85 1.11 -6.07
CA ASP A 80 -23.10 0.35 -6.04
C ASP A 80 -22.83 -1.11 -5.63
N THR A 81 -23.06 -1.43 -4.36
CA THR A 81 -22.96 -2.79 -3.82
C THR A 81 -24.06 -3.71 -4.33
N GLY A 82 -25.21 -3.18 -4.72
CA GLY A 82 -26.37 -3.95 -5.21
C GLY A 82 -26.02 -4.80 -6.44
N LYS A 83 -25.02 -4.39 -7.20
CA LYS A 83 -24.51 -5.19 -8.35
C LYS A 83 -23.99 -6.57 -7.96
N TYR A 84 -23.66 -6.77 -6.68
CA TYR A 84 -23.04 -7.99 -6.16
C TYR A 84 -23.99 -8.79 -5.26
N GLU A 85 -25.19 -8.29 -5.02
CA GLU A 85 -26.18 -8.94 -4.17
C GLU A 85 -26.97 -10.02 -4.94
N ASN A 86 -27.42 -11.03 -4.23
CA ASN A 86 -28.33 -12.10 -4.70
C ASN A 86 -27.85 -12.85 -5.96
N ARG A 87 -26.54 -12.96 -6.16
CA ARG A 87 -25.97 -13.72 -7.27
C ARG A 87 -24.68 -14.44 -6.85
N LYS A 88 -24.35 -15.52 -7.56
CA LYS A 88 -23.08 -16.21 -7.38
C LYS A 88 -21.95 -15.33 -7.94
N LEU A 89 -21.00 -14.98 -7.08
CA LEU A 89 -19.82 -14.22 -7.43
C LEU A 89 -18.64 -15.17 -7.69
N ASN A 90 -17.74 -14.77 -8.57
CA ASN A 90 -16.40 -15.34 -8.59
C ASN A 90 -15.50 -14.64 -7.56
N LEU A 91 -14.33 -15.23 -7.28
CA LEU A 91 -13.41 -14.74 -6.26
C LEU A 91 -13.03 -13.26 -6.47
N ALA A 92 -12.72 -12.84 -7.71
CA ALA A 92 -12.39 -11.44 -8.00
C ALA A 92 -13.55 -10.50 -7.69
N GLN A 93 -14.77 -10.89 -8.01
CA GLN A 93 -15.98 -10.10 -7.72
C GLN A 93 -16.24 -10.01 -6.22
N GLU A 94 -16.04 -11.09 -5.46
CA GLU A 94 -16.13 -11.08 -4.00
C GLU A 94 -15.11 -10.15 -3.37
N MET A 95 -13.84 -10.25 -3.81
CA MET A 95 -12.77 -9.38 -3.35
C MET A 95 -13.10 -7.90 -3.61
N TYR A 96 -13.61 -7.60 -4.79
CA TYR A 96 -13.94 -6.24 -5.22
C TYR A 96 -15.14 -5.68 -4.44
N ALA A 97 -16.21 -6.47 -4.30
CA ALA A 97 -17.41 -6.11 -3.54
C ALA A 97 -17.10 -5.81 -2.06
N TYR A 98 -16.19 -6.58 -1.47
CA TYR A 98 -15.73 -6.35 -0.09
C TYR A 98 -14.82 -5.13 0.02
N ALA A 99 -13.87 -4.97 -0.91
CA ALA A 99 -12.82 -3.97 -0.80
C ALA A 99 -13.31 -2.55 -1.12
N MET A 100 -14.17 -2.37 -2.13
CA MET A 100 -14.52 -1.04 -2.65
C MET A 100 -15.23 -0.13 -1.64
N PRO A 101 -16.24 -0.58 -0.87
CA PRO A 101 -16.87 0.27 0.14
C PRO A 101 -15.89 0.72 1.24
N ARG A 102 -14.83 -0.06 1.47
CA ARG A 102 -13.83 0.17 2.53
C ARG A 102 -12.65 1.04 2.11
N GLN A 103 -12.61 1.48 0.84
CA GLN A 103 -11.47 2.22 0.27
C GLN A 103 -11.18 3.56 0.97
N TYR A 104 -12.15 4.15 1.64
CA TYR A 104 -11.96 5.36 2.43
C TYR A 104 -11.65 5.04 3.89
N THR A 105 -12.48 4.21 4.53
CA THR A 105 -12.36 3.90 5.96
C THR A 105 -11.05 3.21 6.29
N MET A 106 -10.53 2.35 5.39
CA MET A 106 -9.24 1.70 5.58
C MET A 106 -8.04 2.69 5.68
N LEU A 107 -8.21 3.94 5.20
CA LEU A 107 -7.17 4.99 5.29
C LEU A 107 -7.43 5.96 6.45
N VAL A 108 -8.68 6.28 6.77
CA VAL A 108 -8.96 7.28 7.81
C VAL A 108 -9.05 6.69 9.21
N ASP A 109 -9.39 5.41 9.33
CA ASP A 109 -9.55 4.74 10.62
C ASP A 109 -8.24 4.10 11.13
N CYS A 110 -7.20 3.94 10.28
CA CYS A 110 -5.91 3.44 10.74
C CYS A 110 -5.13 4.52 11.53
N PRO A 111 -4.23 4.15 12.45
CA PRO A 111 -3.39 5.09 13.17
C PRO A 111 -2.56 6.00 12.26
N TYR A 112 -1.89 5.46 11.25
CA TYR A 112 -1.04 6.22 10.35
C TYR A 112 -1.32 5.91 8.89
N VAL A 113 -1.14 6.92 8.01
CA VAL A 113 -1.03 6.71 6.55
C VAL A 113 0.31 7.23 6.09
N ILE A 114 1.08 6.36 5.42
CA ILE A 114 2.33 6.72 4.76
C ILE A 114 2.02 7.00 3.29
N VAL A 115 2.40 8.19 2.82
CA VAL A 115 2.34 8.60 1.42
C VAL A 115 3.77 8.68 0.90
N PRO A 116 4.28 7.62 0.23
CA PRO A 116 5.61 7.65 -0.36
C PRO A 116 5.60 8.55 -1.59
N LEU A 117 6.53 9.50 -1.64
CA LEU A 117 6.67 10.47 -2.72
C LEU A 117 7.98 10.26 -3.46
N PHE A 118 7.94 10.36 -4.77
CA PHE A 118 9.09 10.22 -5.65
C PHE A 118 9.18 11.39 -6.60
N LYS A 119 10.40 11.91 -6.80
CA LYS A 119 10.63 12.95 -7.78
C LYS A 119 10.56 12.34 -9.18
N CYS A 120 9.56 12.72 -9.93
CA CYS A 120 9.36 12.26 -11.31
C CYS A 120 8.87 13.43 -12.16
N SER A 121 9.76 14.00 -12.94
CA SER A 121 9.46 15.17 -13.77
C SER A 121 8.68 14.84 -15.06
N ARG A 122 8.56 13.56 -15.42
CA ARG A 122 7.92 13.15 -16.69
C ARG A 122 7.32 11.74 -16.58
N LEU A 123 6.00 11.66 -16.51
CA LEU A 123 5.24 10.40 -16.64
C LEU A 123 4.93 10.02 -18.12
N ASN A 124 5.55 10.68 -19.10
CA ASN A 124 5.34 10.32 -20.50
C ASN A 124 6.09 9.03 -20.82
N ALA A 125 5.37 7.94 -20.77
CA ALA A 125 5.84 6.56 -20.94
C ALA A 125 6.12 6.18 -22.39
N GLU A 126 6.75 7.03 -23.20
CA GLU A 126 7.16 6.67 -24.54
C GLU A 126 8.26 5.59 -24.55
N TRP A 127 9.01 5.46 -23.45
CA TRP A 127 10.08 4.48 -23.28
C TRP A 127 10.04 3.82 -21.91
N VAL A 128 10.38 2.54 -21.84
CA VAL A 128 10.42 1.77 -20.57
C VAL A 128 11.29 2.46 -19.52
N SER A 129 12.39 3.10 -19.92
CA SER A 129 13.28 3.83 -19.00
C SER A 129 12.60 5.01 -18.29
N LYS A 130 11.54 5.59 -18.86
CA LYS A 130 10.76 6.66 -18.21
C LYS A 130 9.85 6.16 -17.08
N LEU A 131 9.65 4.85 -17.00
CA LEU A 131 8.92 4.19 -15.91
C LEU A 131 9.80 3.91 -14.69
N ASN A 132 11.13 4.02 -14.81
CA ASN A 132 12.07 3.67 -13.75
C ASN A 132 11.83 4.38 -12.41
N PRO A 133 11.48 5.68 -12.35
CA PRO A 133 11.09 6.30 -11.09
C PRO A 133 9.89 5.64 -10.43
N LEU A 134 8.89 5.23 -11.23
CA LEU A 134 7.70 4.53 -10.75
C LEU A 134 8.04 3.12 -10.26
N THR A 135 8.93 2.39 -10.93
CA THR A 135 9.40 1.07 -10.48
C THR A 135 10.15 1.17 -9.16
N THR A 136 11.01 2.18 -8.99
CA THR A 136 11.67 2.48 -7.70
C THR A 136 10.61 2.72 -6.62
N ALA A 137 9.59 3.50 -6.92
CA ALA A 137 8.50 3.80 -5.98
C ALA A 137 7.81 2.53 -5.48
N TRP A 138 7.53 1.59 -6.38
CA TRP A 138 6.92 0.31 -6.03
C TRP A 138 7.85 -0.61 -5.23
N CYS A 139 9.15 -0.62 -5.51
CA CYS A 139 10.11 -1.37 -4.69
C CYS A 139 10.13 -0.85 -3.24
N VAL A 140 10.09 0.47 -3.05
CA VAL A 140 10.00 1.09 -1.71
C VAL A 140 8.68 0.76 -1.05
N ALA A 141 7.57 0.84 -1.77
CA ALA A 141 6.24 0.53 -1.24
C ALA A 141 6.16 -0.94 -0.77
N GLU A 142 6.70 -1.89 -1.55
CA GLU A 142 6.74 -3.30 -1.15
C GLU A 142 7.59 -3.52 0.11
N ASN A 143 8.78 -2.92 0.19
CA ASN A 143 9.60 -3.01 1.39
C ASN A 143 8.88 -2.44 2.62
N ILE A 144 8.14 -1.32 2.48
CA ILE A 144 7.30 -0.76 3.55
C ILE A 144 6.24 -1.77 3.97
N MET A 145 5.51 -2.37 3.03
CA MET A 145 4.45 -3.33 3.32
C MET A 145 4.98 -4.58 4.06
N LEU A 146 6.12 -5.11 3.63
CA LEU A 146 6.78 -6.23 4.30
C LEU A 146 7.28 -5.85 5.70
N ALA A 147 7.85 -4.67 5.86
CA ALA A 147 8.30 -4.17 7.16
C ALA A 147 7.13 -3.99 8.14
N VAL A 148 5.97 -3.51 7.67
CA VAL A 148 4.75 -3.43 8.49
C VAL A 148 4.37 -4.79 9.05
N ILE A 149 4.37 -5.83 8.23
CA ILE A 149 4.05 -7.20 8.67
C ILE A 149 5.12 -7.71 9.66
N ASN A 150 6.40 -7.43 9.40
CA ASN A 150 7.50 -7.84 10.29
C ASN A 150 7.41 -7.17 11.67
N GLU A 151 6.88 -5.96 11.78
CA GLU A 151 6.61 -5.26 13.05
C GLU A 151 5.31 -5.75 13.74
N GLY A 152 4.67 -6.80 13.23
CA GLY A 152 3.42 -7.36 13.79
C GLY A 152 2.17 -6.50 13.54
N LEU A 153 2.25 -5.60 12.57
CA LEU A 153 1.17 -4.70 12.15
C LEU A 153 0.50 -5.21 10.86
N GLY A 154 -0.61 -4.59 10.50
CA GLY A 154 -1.25 -4.72 9.20
C GLY A 154 -1.12 -3.43 8.38
N TYR A 155 -1.32 -3.57 7.08
CA TYR A 155 -1.40 -2.42 6.19
C TYR A 155 -2.62 -2.47 5.28
N SER A 156 -3.12 -1.29 4.91
CA SER A 156 -4.00 -1.12 3.75
C SER A 156 -3.24 -0.51 2.59
N LEU A 157 -3.62 -0.88 1.38
CA LEU A 157 -3.04 -0.35 0.15
C LEU A 157 -4.12 0.25 -0.72
N ARG A 158 -3.99 1.54 -1.05
CA ARG A 158 -4.82 2.22 -2.05
C ARG A 158 -3.97 2.76 -3.18
N ILE A 159 -4.28 2.35 -4.39
CA ILE A 159 -3.71 2.91 -5.61
C ILE A 159 -4.65 4.01 -6.10
N PRO A 160 -4.21 5.28 -6.15
CA PRO A 160 -5.08 6.38 -6.52
C PRO A 160 -5.43 6.36 -8.01
N LEU A 161 -6.65 6.77 -8.33
CA LEU A 161 -7.00 7.16 -9.69
C LEU A 161 -6.32 8.49 -10.05
N ASN A 162 -6.11 8.76 -11.36
CA ASN A 162 -5.41 9.97 -11.80
C ASN A 162 -5.95 11.27 -11.17
N LYS A 163 -7.27 11.42 -11.10
CA LYS A 163 -7.90 12.60 -10.48
C LYS A 163 -7.66 12.63 -8.98
N GLU A 164 -7.76 11.51 -8.31
CA GLU A 164 -7.50 11.38 -6.88
C GLU A 164 -6.04 11.71 -6.54
N HIS A 165 -5.10 11.16 -7.30
CA HIS A 165 -3.68 11.42 -7.15
C HIS A 165 -3.41 12.94 -7.10
N ASN A 166 -3.90 13.68 -8.08
CA ASN A 166 -3.67 15.12 -8.18
C ASN A 166 -4.32 15.89 -7.00
N ILE A 167 -5.56 15.53 -6.63
CA ILE A 167 -6.27 16.15 -5.50
C ILE A 167 -5.51 15.94 -4.19
N VAL A 168 -5.04 14.70 -3.94
CA VAL A 168 -4.31 14.40 -2.70
C VAL A 168 -2.99 15.16 -2.64
N LEU A 169 -2.20 15.16 -3.73
CA LEU A 169 -0.93 15.88 -3.76
C LEU A 169 -1.11 17.40 -3.57
N GLU A 170 -2.14 17.99 -4.19
CA GLU A 170 -2.48 19.40 -4.01
C GLU A 170 -2.83 19.72 -2.55
N LYS A 171 -3.70 18.91 -1.92
CA LYS A 171 -4.11 19.09 -0.53
C LYS A 171 -2.97 18.91 0.47
N LEU A 172 -2.00 18.07 0.14
CA LEU A 172 -0.79 17.86 0.94
C LEU A 172 0.32 18.89 0.64
N GLY A 173 0.08 19.86 -0.25
CA GLY A 173 1.06 20.87 -0.62
C GLY A 173 2.30 20.31 -1.33
N VAL A 174 2.17 19.17 -2.00
CA VAL A 174 3.30 18.52 -2.66
C VAL A 174 3.71 19.32 -3.90
N PRO A 175 5.00 19.69 -4.05
CA PRO A 175 5.46 20.48 -5.18
C PRO A 175 5.32 19.74 -6.52
N HIS A 176 5.24 20.48 -7.61
CA HIS A 176 5.28 19.93 -8.96
C HIS A 176 6.51 19.03 -9.17
N GLY A 177 6.34 17.95 -9.92
CA GLY A 177 7.41 17.00 -10.24
C GLY A 177 7.58 15.89 -9.20
N TRP A 178 6.68 15.82 -8.23
CA TRP A 178 6.58 14.67 -7.32
C TRP A 178 5.31 13.86 -7.60
N MET A 179 5.38 12.57 -7.34
CA MET A 179 4.26 11.65 -7.48
C MET A 179 4.24 10.64 -6.35
N THR A 180 3.09 9.99 -6.16
CA THR A 180 2.95 8.83 -5.27
C THR A 180 2.37 7.65 -6.04
N PRO A 181 2.88 6.42 -5.84
CA PRO A 181 2.27 5.23 -6.45
C PRO A 181 1.03 4.77 -5.68
N CYS A 182 0.97 5.02 -4.38
CA CYS A 182 -0.05 4.48 -3.49
C CYS A 182 -0.11 5.23 -2.16
N PHE A 183 -1.17 4.95 -1.39
CA PHE A 183 -1.32 5.33 0.01
C PHE A 183 -1.33 4.06 0.86
N ILE A 184 -0.53 4.03 1.94
CA ILE A 184 -0.34 2.86 2.80
C ILE A 184 -0.84 3.21 4.20
N GLY A 185 -2.03 2.71 4.56
CA GLY A 185 -2.51 2.77 5.94
C GLY A 185 -1.79 1.73 6.80
N VAL A 186 -1.46 2.07 8.04
CA VAL A 186 -0.72 1.21 8.98
C VAL A 186 -1.41 1.21 10.34
N GLY A 187 -1.60 0.04 10.91
CA GLY A 187 -2.24 -0.13 12.22
C GLY A 187 -2.29 -1.59 12.66
N TYR A 188 -3.00 -1.85 13.75
CA TYR A 188 -3.32 -3.19 14.20
C TYR A 188 -4.65 -3.63 13.59
N PRO A 189 -4.68 -4.68 12.75
CA PRO A 189 -5.92 -5.21 12.18
C PRO A 189 -6.83 -5.74 13.28
N LYS A 190 -8.16 -5.71 13.06
CA LYS A 190 -9.10 -6.42 13.90
C LYS A 190 -8.92 -7.92 13.77
N GLU A 191 -9.04 -8.66 14.87
CA GLU A 191 -8.90 -10.12 14.88
C GLU A 191 -9.99 -10.82 14.07
N ASP A 192 -11.19 -10.24 14.03
CA ASP A 192 -12.36 -10.72 13.29
C ASP A 192 -12.46 -10.17 11.86
N GLU A 193 -11.42 -9.46 11.37
CA GLU A 193 -11.40 -8.98 9.99
C GLU A 193 -11.58 -10.15 9.01
N ARG A 194 -12.55 -10.01 8.11
CA ARG A 194 -12.79 -11.02 7.07
C ARG A 194 -11.55 -11.20 6.20
N VAL A 195 -10.98 -12.40 6.27
CA VAL A 195 -9.91 -12.83 5.36
C VAL A 195 -10.54 -13.38 4.09
N LEU A 196 -10.24 -12.75 2.97
CA LEU A 196 -10.69 -13.23 1.66
C LEU A 196 -9.76 -14.35 1.16
N GLU A 197 -10.35 -15.34 0.52
CA GLU A 197 -9.60 -16.37 -0.20
C GLU A 197 -8.67 -15.73 -1.23
N GLN A 198 -7.50 -16.31 -1.42
CA GLN A 198 -6.52 -15.86 -2.41
C GLN A 198 -6.46 -16.87 -3.56
N TYR A 199 -6.05 -16.39 -4.74
CA TYR A 199 -5.75 -17.28 -5.85
C TYR A 199 -4.54 -18.16 -5.52
N ASP A 200 -4.54 -19.38 -6.04
CA ASP A 200 -3.35 -20.23 -5.99
C ASP A 200 -2.16 -19.53 -6.69
N SER A 201 -1.02 -19.57 -6.03
CA SER A 201 0.22 -18.93 -6.48
C SER A 201 1.28 -19.92 -6.95
N SER A 202 0.86 -21.09 -7.47
CA SER A 202 1.80 -22.04 -8.07
C SER A 202 2.59 -21.39 -9.21
N PRO A 203 3.92 -21.55 -9.29
CA PRO A 203 4.72 -21.07 -10.39
C PRO A 203 4.50 -21.86 -11.68
N ASP A 204 3.82 -23.03 -11.59
CA ASP A 204 3.55 -23.90 -12.73
C ASP A 204 2.73 -23.15 -13.78
N GLY A 205 3.13 -23.26 -15.03
CA GLY A 205 2.51 -22.54 -16.14
C GLY A 205 2.92 -21.06 -16.29
N HIS A 206 3.66 -20.49 -15.30
CA HIS A 206 4.19 -19.12 -15.37
C HIS A 206 5.66 -19.05 -15.77
N ILE A 207 6.39 -20.16 -15.64
CA ILE A 207 7.81 -20.24 -16.00
C ILE A 207 7.96 -20.70 -17.45
N ARG A 208 8.79 -19.99 -18.23
CA ARG A 208 9.17 -20.34 -19.60
C ARG A 208 10.69 -20.46 -19.67
N MET A 209 11.19 -21.67 -19.91
CA MET A 209 12.63 -21.92 -20.01
C MET A 209 13.12 -21.57 -21.42
N GLY A 210 14.14 -20.71 -21.52
CA GLY A 210 14.83 -20.37 -22.75
C GLY A 210 14.04 -19.50 -23.74
N GLY A 211 12.83 -19.10 -23.44
CA GLY A 211 12.01 -18.23 -24.29
C GLY A 211 10.52 -18.50 -24.21
N TRP A 212 9.75 -17.65 -24.86
CA TRP A 212 8.29 -17.78 -24.95
C TRP A 212 7.95 -18.78 -26.09
N LYS A 213 7.68 -20.03 -25.72
CA LYS A 213 7.25 -21.12 -26.65
C LYS A 213 5.85 -21.57 -26.29
#